data_4a08554456b9742d113e0c4f6e980cb9
#
_entry.id   4a08554456b9742d113e0c4f6e980cb9
#
_cell.length_a   1.000
_cell.length_b   1.000
_cell.length_c   1.000
_cell.angle_alpha   90.00
_cell.angle_beta   90.00
_cell.angle_gamma   90.00
#
_symmetry.space_group_name_H-M   'P 1'
#
loop_
_entity.id
_entity.type
_entity.pdbx_description
1 polymer ?
#
loop_
_entity_poly.entity_id
_entity_poly.type
_entity_poly.pdbx_seq_one_letter_code
_entity_poly.pdbx_strand_id
1 'polypeptide(L)'
;HFIYGVSRKNLVKEKEDVEKARVQFPDMNILFGIESDIKGLSGRIDLKKEDFELFDIVLCGFHKPVWADKIGDYFKLFYNSYSHAVYKPTKGQIARNTKAYINTIEKNPIDIITHPNYHLKVNCYEVARACEDNGAVLELSSRHQDLTEKDYEDIFVKTNVMLAVNSDAHSLANIGNAEKAKDVVKEYGVDPKRIVNTASVGFRFRSGYTISY
;
A
#
# COMPACT_ATOMS: atom_id res chain seq x y z
N HIS A 1 -3.16 -12.83 4.43
CA HIS A 1 -3.85 -13.50 3.29
C HIS A 1 -4.26 -14.93 3.65
N PHE A 2 -5.46 -15.34 3.26
CA PHE A 2 -5.95 -16.70 3.55
C PHE A 2 -5.19 -17.79 2.78
N ILE A 3 -4.80 -17.53 1.55
CA ILE A 3 -4.13 -18.50 0.67
C ILE A 3 -2.63 -18.20 0.53
N TYR A 4 -2.24 -16.93 0.58
CA TYR A 4 -0.86 -16.46 0.34
C TYR A 4 -0.20 -15.88 1.59
N GLY A 5 -0.82 -16.05 2.77
CA GLY A 5 -0.29 -15.52 4.02
C GLY A 5 0.98 -16.24 4.45
N VAL A 6 1.92 -15.48 4.97
CA VAL A 6 3.17 -15.99 5.53
C VAL A 6 2.97 -16.40 6.99
N SER A 7 3.42 -17.58 7.37
CA SER A 7 3.39 -18.01 8.78
C SER A 7 4.49 -17.31 9.59
N ARG A 8 4.28 -17.08 10.89
CA ARG A 8 5.32 -16.52 11.77
C ARG A 8 6.65 -17.25 11.70
N LYS A 9 6.62 -18.57 11.57
CA LYS A 9 7.83 -19.39 11.42
C LYS A 9 8.59 -19.04 10.15
N ASN A 10 7.87 -18.79 9.06
CA ASN A 10 8.49 -18.42 7.80
C ASN A 10 9.03 -16.98 7.84
N LEU A 11 8.35 -16.05 8.52
CA LEU A 11 8.82 -14.67 8.68
C LEU A 11 10.20 -14.61 9.33
N VAL A 12 10.46 -15.42 10.36
CA VAL A 12 11.77 -15.49 10.99
C VAL A 12 12.84 -15.93 9.99
N LYS A 13 12.55 -16.97 9.21
CA LYS A 13 13.49 -17.47 8.20
C LYS A 13 13.72 -16.44 7.07
N GLU A 14 12.66 -15.79 6.62
CA GLU A 14 12.76 -14.75 5.59
C GLU A 14 13.59 -13.55 6.08
N LYS A 15 13.44 -13.17 7.35
CA LYS A 15 14.29 -12.14 7.95
C LYS A 15 15.77 -12.54 7.96
N GLU A 16 16.09 -13.78 8.33
CA GLU A 16 17.46 -14.30 8.26
C GLU A 16 18.01 -14.27 6.83
N ASP A 17 17.19 -14.60 5.84
CA ASP A 17 17.60 -14.57 4.43
C ASP A 17 17.81 -13.14 3.93
N VAL A 18 17.00 -12.17 4.39
CA VAL A 18 17.22 -10.74 4.13
C VAL A 18 18.54 -10.26 4.76
N GLU A 19 18.83 -10.64 6.00
CA GLU A 19 20.12 -10.29 6.64
C GLU A 19 21.34 -10.85 5.88
N LYS A 20 21.24 -12.09 5.39
CA LYS A 20 22.30 -12.67 4.53
C LYS A 20 22.45 -11.87 3.23
N ALA A 21 21.32 -11.48 2.61
CA ALA A 21 21.34 -10.67 1.39
C ALA A 21 21.99 -9.29 1.62
N ARG A 22 21.74 -8.64 2.76
CA ARG A 22 22.39 -7.39 3.15
C ARG A 22 23.91 -7.52 3.23
N VAL A 23 24.39 -8.62 3.81
CA VAL A 23 25.83 -8.92 3.88
C VAL A 23 26.42 -9.15 2.49
N GLN A 24 25.69 -9.84 1.62
CA GLN A 24 26.14 -10.16 0.26
C GLN A 24 26.11 -8.93 -0.68
N PHE A 25 25.18 -8.00 -0.47
CA PHE A 25 24.96 -6.83 -1.31
C PHE A 25 24.99 -5.53 -0.47
N PRO A 26 26.17 -5.15 0.07
CA PRO A 26 26.28 -4.02 1.01
C PRO A 26 25.91 -2.67 0.40
N ASP A 27 26.01 -2.52 -0.92
CA ASP A 27 25.65 -1.29 -1.63
C ASP A 27 24.16 -1.18 -1.95
N MET A 28 23.35 -2.18 -1.53
CA MET A 28 21.91 -2.21 -1.78
C MET A 28 21.13 -2.04 -0.47
N ASN A 29 20.19 -1.11 -0.45
CA ASN A 29 19.23 -0.98 0.64
C ASN A 29 18.16 -2.08 0.52
N ILE A 30 18.34 -3.18 1.24
CA ILE A 30 17.40 -4.30 1.25
C ILE A 30 16.53 -4.18 2.52
N LEU A 31 15.22 -3.97 2.34
CA LEU A 31 14.26 -3.83 3.43
C LEU A 31 13.49 -5.12 3.65
N PHE A 32 13.35 -5.52 4.91
CA PHE A 32 12.41 -6.57 5.28
C PHE A 32 11.04 -5.96 5.52
N GLY A 33 10.14 -6.12 4.55
CA GLY A 33 8.81 -5.53 4.58
C GLY A 33 7.70 -6.56 4.63
N ILE A 34 6.51 -6.10 4.98
CA ILE A 34 5.28 -6.89 4.89
C ILE A 34 4.17 -6.06 4.26
N GLU A 35 3.37 -6.68 3.41
CA GLU A 35 2.13 -6.13 2.93
C GLU A 35 0.96 -6.76 3.69
N SER A 36 0.31 -5.94 4.50
CA SER A 36 -0.79 -6.30 5.40
C SER A 36 -2.14 -6.02 4.76
N ASP A 37 -3.17 -6.74 5.19
CA ASP A 37 -4.54 -6.60 4.67
C ASP A 37 -5.45 -5.80 5.57
N ILE A 38 -6.28 -4.93 4.97
CA ILE A 38 -7.41 -4.28 5.62
C ILE A 38 -8.48 -5.32 5.94
N LYS A 39 -8.81 -5.51 7.21
CA LYS A 39 -9.76 -6.52 7.68
C LYS A 39 -11.20 -6.05 7.84
N GLY A 40 -11.45 -4.76 7.76
CA GLY A 40 -12.81 -4.23 7.93
C GLY A 40 -12.87 -2.74 8.18
N LEU A 41 -14.09 -2.26 8.48
CA LEU A 41 -14.38 -0.85 8.74
C LEU A 41 -13.71 -0.31 10.00
N SER A 42 -13.30 -1.19 10.90
CA SER A 42 -12.67 -0.82 12.18
C SER A 42 -11.27 -0.19 11.99
N GLY A 43 -10.64 -0.39 10.84
CA GLY A 43 -9.24 -0.06 10.58
C GLY A 43 -8.26 -1.10 11.12
N ARG A 44 -8.74 -2.30 11.53
CA ARG A 44 -7.87 -3.41 11.89
C ARG A 44 -7.27 -4.05 10.63
N ILE A 45 -6.04 -4.47 10.77
CA ILE A 45 -5.28 -5.18 9.75
C ILE A 45 -4.94 -6.59 10.23
N ASP A 46 -4.37 -7.42 9.38
CA ASP A 46 -3.97 -8.79 9.73
C ASP A 46 -2.59 -8.86 10.40
N LEU A 47 -1.94 -7.72 10.64
CA LEU A 47 -0.73 -7.59 11.43
C LEU A 47 -1.08 -7.23 12.88
N LYS A 48 -0.44 -7.87 13.87
CA LYS A 48 -0.59 -7.53 15.27
C LYS A 48 0.34 -6.36 15.64
N LYS A 49 -0.05 -5.61 16.68
CA LYS A 49 0.72 -4.43 17.11
C LYS A 49 2.17 -4.76 17.47
N GLU A 50 2.38 -5.89 18.14
CA GLU A 50 3.71 -6.37 18.52
C GLU A 50 4.59 -6.84 17.34
N ASP A 51 3.99 -7.04 16.15
CA ASP A 51 4.73 -7.51 14.98
C ASP A 51 5.35 -6.37 14.16
N PHE A 52 4.91 -5.11 14.39
CA PHE A 52 5.45 -3.98 13.64
C PHE A 52 6.96 -3.81 13.77
N GLU A 53 7.52 -4.09 14.96
CA GLU A 53 8.95 -3.99 15.23
C GLU A 53 9.81 -5.04 14.49
N LEU A 54 9.16 -6.04 13.87
CA LEU A 54 9.87 -7.04 13.08
C LEU A 54 10.29 -6.53 11.71
N PHE A 55 9.59 -5.50 11.19
CA PHE A 55 9.70 -5.03 9.82
C PHE A 55 10.34 -3.65 9.74
N ASP A 56 11.14 -3.45 8.69
CA ASP A 56 11.70 -2.14 8.36
C ASP A 56 10.62 -1.25 7.71
N ILE A 57 9.67 -1.86 7.00
CA ILE A 57 8.61 -1.17 6.28
C ILE A 57 7.32 -1.99 6.31
N VAL A 58 6.19 -1.31 6.52
CA VAL A 58 4.86 -1.93 6.55
C VAL A 58 3.99 -1.31 5.46
N LEU A 59 3.62 -2.12 4.50
CA LEU A 59 2.68 -1.76 3.44
C LEU A 59 1.28 -2.28 3.82
N CYS A 60 0.24 -1.65 3.29
CA CYS A 60 -1.12 -2.10 3.52
C CYS A 60 -2.03 -1.82 2.35
N GLY A 61 -2.78 -2.83 1.95
CA GLY A 61 -3.78 -2.74 0.91
C GLY A 61 -5.03 -3.55 1.24
N PHE A 62 -5.80 -3.86 0.20
CA PHE A 62 -6.93 -4.76 0.30
C PHE A 62 -6.82 -5.85 -0.75
N HIS A 63 -6.70 -7.11 -0.31
CA HIS A 63 -6.61 -8.28 -1.18
C HIS A 63 -7.76 -9.26 -0.93
N LYS A 64 -8.01 -10.11 -1.91
CA LYS A 64 -8.99 -11.20 -1.84
C LYS A 64 -8.25 -12.54 -1.93
N PRO A 65 -8.66 -13.52 -1.13
CA PRO A 65 -9.55 -13.48 0.03
C PRO A 65 -8.81 -13.05 1.31
N VAL A 66 -9.47 -12.29 2.17
CA VAL A 66 -9.00 -11.96 3.52
C VAL A 66 -10.08 -12.29 4.54
N TRP A 67 -9.69 -12.66 5.78
CA TRP A 67 -10.64 -12.85 6.87
C TRP A 67 -11.11 -11.50 7.41
N ALA A 68 -12.40 -11.22 7.26
CA ALA A 68 -13.00 -10.03 7.85
C ALA A 68 -12.88 -10.03 9.38
N ASP A 69 -12.69 -8.84 9.96
CA ASP A 69 -12.67 -8.65 11.40
C ASP A 69 -14.02 -8.99 12.06
N LYS A 70 -15.11 -8.71 11.36
CA LYS A 70 -16.49 -9.00 11.79
C LYS A 70 -17.30 -9.59 10.64
N ILE A 71 -18.23 -10.48 10.95
CA ILE A 71 -19.15 -11.05 9.96
C ILE A 71 -19.87 -9.96 9.15
N GLY A 72 -20.27 -8.87 9.82
CA GLY A 72 -20.91 -7.73 9.15
C GLY A 72 -20.00 -7.02 8.14
N ASP A 73 -18.69 -6.99 8.36
CA ASP A 73 -17.72 -6.39 7.44
C ASP A 73 -17.50 -7.29 6.22
N TYR A 74 -17.63 -8.61 6.39
CA TYR A 74 -17.63 -9.54 5.26
C TYR A 74 -18.67 -9.14 4.21
N PHE A 75 -19.91 -8.91 4.62
CA PHE A 75 -20.97 -8.49 3.69
C PHE A 75 -20.82 -7.05 3.21
N LYS A 76 -20.31 -6.14 4.02
CA LYS A 76 -20.21 -4.71 3.70
C LYS A 76 -19.05 -4.36 2.79
N LEU A 77 -17.92 -5.05 2.92
CA LEU A 77 -16.71 -4.81 2.13
C LEU A 77 -16.46 -5.93 1.12
N PHE A 78 -16.36 -7.18 1.60
CA PHE A 78 -15.88 -8.30 0.81
C PHE A 78 -16.91 -8.78 -0.22
N TYR A 79 -18.16 -8.98 0.18
CA TYR A 79 -19.22 -9.38 -0.75
C TYR A 79 -19.35 -8.37 -1.89
N ASN A 80 -19.40 -7.09 -1.55
CA ASN A 80 -19.46 -6.03 -2.54
C ASN A 80 -18.22 -6.01 -3.44
N SER A 81 -17.03 -6.32 -2.92
CA SER A 81 -15.83 -6.37 -3.73
C SER A 81 -15.83 -7.52 -4.76
N TYR A 82 -16.47 -8.65 -4.45
CA TYR A 82 -16.69 -9.73 -5.41
C TYR A 82 -17.75 -9.39 -6.46
N SER A 83 -18.76 -8.62 -6.09
CA SER A 83 -19.84 -8.22 -7.01
C SER A 83 -19.45 -7.10 -7.97
N HIS A 84 -18.33 -6.39 -7.76
CA HIS A 84 -17.85 -5.30 -8.63
C HIS A 84 -17.51 -5.75 -10.05
N ALA A 85 -17.25 -7.04 -10.26
CA ALA A 85 -17.12 -7.59 -11.61
C ALA A 85 -18.44 -7.50 -12.43
N VAL A 86 -19.58 -7.37 -11.73
CA VAL A 86 -20.92 -7.40 -12.32
C VAL A 86 -21.67 -6.07 -12.12
N TYR A 87 -21.44 -5.37 -10.98
CA TYR A 87 -22.15 -4.15 -10.62
C TYR A 87 -21.21 -3.01 -10.27
N LYS A 88 -21.53 -1.80 -10.72
CA LYS A 88 -20.82 -0.59 -10.28
C LYS A 88 -21.15 -0.32 -8.80
N PRO A 89 -20.15 -0.03 -7.97
CA PRO A 89 -20.37 0.26 -6.56
C PRO A 89 -21.20 1.55 -6.40
N THR A 90 -22.11 1.55 -5.42
CA THR A 90 -22.88 2.75 -5.06
C THR A 90 -21.98 3.76 -4.35
N LYS A 91 -22.39 5.04 -4.34
CA LYS A 91 -21.70 6.09 -3.56
C LYS A 91 -21.54 5.72 -2.08
N GLY A 92 -22.57 5.10 -1.48
CA GLY A 92 -22.50 4.63 -0.09
C GLY A 92 -21.52 3.48 0.15
N GLN A 93 -21.30 2.62 -0.85
CA GLN A 93 -20.27 1.58 -0.79
C GLN A 93 -18.89 2.19 -0.88
N ILE A 94 -18.66 3.09 -1.84
CA ILE A 94 -17.39 3.82 -1.98
C ILE A 94 -17.05 4.56 -0.68
N ALA A 95 -17.98 5.29 -0.09
CA ALA A 95 -17.78 6.00 1.17
C ALA A 95 -17.40 5.05 2.33
N ARG A 96 -18.06 3.88 2.46
CA ARG A 96 -17.69 2.86 3.45
C ARG A 96 -16.29 2.29 3.23
N ASN A 97 -15.97 1.98 1.98
CA ASN A 97 -14.67 1.45 1.60
C ASN A 97 -13.56 2.46 1.91
N THR A 98 -13.77 3.72 1.53
CA THR A 98 -12.87 4.84 1.82
C THR A 98 -12.65 4.98 3.33
N LYS A 99 -13.72 4.89 4.12
CA LYS A 99 -13.62 4.94 5.59
C LYS A 99 -12.79 3.79 6.16
N ALA A 100 -12.83 2.59 5.57
CA ALA A 100 -11.97 1.49 6.00
C ALA A 100 -10.49 1.82 5.81
N TYR A 101 -10.11 2.38 4.66
CA TYR A 101 -8.73 2.84 4.40
C TYR A 101 -8.32 3.96 5.37
N ILE A 102 -9.12 5.00 5.53
CA ILE A 102 -8.84 6.12 6.44
C ILE A 102 -8.64 5.60 7.87
N ASN A 103 -9.56 4.79 8.39
CA ASN A 103 -9.44 4.20 9.72
C ASN A 103 -8.17 3.34 9.88
N THR A 104 -7.74 2.67 8.81
CA THR A 104 -6.52 1.86 8.80
C THR A 104 -5.29 2.74 8.90
N ILE A 105 -5.22 3.81 8.12
CA ILE A 105 -4.12 4.78 8.10
C ILE A 105 -3.98 5.49 9.45
N GLU A 106 -5.11 5.91 10.03
CA GLU A 106 -5.14 6.63 11.31
C GLU A 106 -4.73 5.77 12.51
N LYS A 107 -5.08 4.47 12.49
CA LYS A 107 -4.92 3.59 13.67
C LYS A 107 -3.66 2.75 13.66
N ASN A 108 -2.97 2.66 12.53
CA ASN A 108 -1.79 1.82 12.42
C ASN A 108 -0.64 2.63 11.80
N PRO A 109 0.62 2.36 12.20
CA PRO A 109 1.80 3.01 11.62
C PRO A 109 2.15 2.41 10.25
N ILE A 110 1.22 2.51 9.28
CA ILE A 110 1.43 2.06 7.91
C ILE A 110 2.35 3.04 7.20
N ASP A 111 3.36 2.54 6.51
CA ASP A 111 4.30 3.33 5.74
C ASP A 111 3.79 3.63 4.34
N ILE A 112 3.26 2.62 3.66
CA ILE A 112 2.76 2.76 2.28
C ILE A 112 1.36 2.15 2.16
N ILE A 113 0.43 2.90 1.61
CA ILE A 113 -0.86 2.37 1.13
C ILE A 113 -0.67 1.90 -0.30
N THR A 114 -0.86 0.59 -0.52
CA THR A 114 -0.63 -0.06 -1.81
C THR A 114 -1.87 0.03 -2.71
N HIS A 115 -1.63 0.12 -4.01
CA HIS A 115 -2.60 0.02 -5.12
C HIS A 115 -4.05 0.37 -4.74
N PRO A 116 -4.33 1.60 -4.27
CA PRO A 116 -5.68 2.00 -3.91
C PRO A 116 -6.62 1.81 -5.12
N ASN A 117 -7.88 1.49 -4.85
CA ASN A 117 -8.89 1.25 -5.89
C ASN A 117 -8.79 -0.13 -6.59
N TYR A 118 -7.78 -0.95 -6.32
CA TYR A 118 -7.60 -2.26 -6.97
C TYR A 118 -8.81 -3.17 -6.70
N HIS A 119 -8.89 -3.88 -5.63
CA HIS A 119 -10.02 -4.78 -5.35
C HIS A 119 -11.22 -4.08 -4.70
N LEU A 120 -11.02 -2.92 -4.12
CA LEU A 120 -12.00 -2.21 -3.34
C LEU A 120 -12.09 -0.76 -3.80
N LYS A 121 -13.19 -0.41 -4.50
CA LYS A 121 -13.38 0.95 -5.02
C LYS A 121 -13.54 1.95 -3.88
N VAL A 122 -12.72 2.99 -3.88
CA VAL A 122 -12.61 4.04 -2.88
C VAL A 122 -12.62 5.43 -3.50
N ASN A 123 -12.78 6.46 -2.70
CA ASN A 123 -12.43 7.82 -3.07
C ASN A 123 -10.92 8.00 -2.89
N CYS A 124 -10.15 7.91 -3.96
CA CYS A 124 -8.68 7.94 -3.92
C CYS A 124 -8.14 9.28 -3.42
N TYR A 125 -8.84 10.39 -3.67
CA TYR A 125 -8.49 11.69 -3.11
C TYR A 125 -8.56 11.70 -1.58
N GLU A 126 -9.64 11.18 -0.98
CA GLU A 126 -9.78 11.11 0.48
C GLU A 126 -8.73 10.18 1.11
N VAL A 127 -8.40 9.06 0.44
CA VAL A 127 -7.33 8.15 0.88
C VAL A 127 -5.97 8.87 0.82
N ALA A 128 -5.67 9.59 -0.28
CA ALA A 128 -4.45 10.35 -0.43
C ALA A 128 -4.33 11.45 0.63
N ARG A 129 -5.42 12.15 0.94
CA ARG A 129 -5.47 13.14 2.03
C ARG A 129 -5.18 12.49 3.38
N ALA A 130 -5.79 11.35 3.66
CA ALA A 130 -5.50 10.63 4.91
C ALA A 130 -4.04 10.18 5.01
N CYS A 131 -3.43 9.76 3.90
CA CYS A 131 -2.00 9.47 3.85
C CYS A 131 -1.17 10.72 4.16
N GLU A 132 -1.45 11.85 3.50
CA GLU A 132 -0.76 13.13 3.72
C GLU A 132 -0.86 13.57 5.18
N ASP A 133 -2.06 13.58 5.73
CA ASP A 133 -2.34 14.05 7.11
C ASP A 133 -1.69 13.16 8.19
N ASN A 134 -1.40 11.90 7.87
CA ASN A 134 -0.80 10.92 8.79
C ASN A 134 0.66 10.55 8.44
N GLY A 135 1.27 11.13 7.42
CA GLY A 135 2.64 10.85 7.01
C GLY A 135 2.85 9.47 6.38
N ALA A 136 1.78 8.85 5.87
CA ALA A 136 1.87 7.65 5.05
C ALA A 136 2.13 8.02 3.58
N VAL A 137 2.72 7.10 2.84
CA VAL A 137 3.02 7.24 1.40
C VAL A 137 1.92 6.56 0.60
N LEU A 138 1.56 7.11 -0.56
CA LEU A 138 0.64 6.48 -1.49
C LEU A 138 1.41 5.82 -2.63
N GLU A 139 1.09 4.57 -2.94
CA GLU A 139 1.73 3.83 -4.02
C GLU A 139 1.22 4.25 -5.39
N LEU A 140 2.14 4.39 -6.33
CA LEU A 140 1.93 4.33 -7.77
C LEU A 140 2.44 2.97 -8.27
N SER A 141 1.55 1.99 -8.36
CA SER A 141 1.89 0.64 -8.77
C SER A 141 2.00 0.53 -10.29
N SER A 142 3.08 -0.07 -10.80
CA SER A 142 3.19 -0.39 -12.23
C SER A 142 2.35 -1.60 -12.62
N ARG A 143 2.00 -2.46 -11.66
CA ARG A 143 1.18 -3.64 -11.90
C ARG A 143 -0.30 -3.31 -11.90
N HIS A 144 -0.77 -2.53 -10.93
CA HIS A 144 -2.16 -2.20 -10.69
C HIS A 144 -2.47 -0.76 -11.08
N GLN A 145 -3.02 -0.59 -12.29
CA GLN A 145 -3.38 0.72 -12.87
C GLN A 145 -4.88 0.97 -12.69
N ASP A 146 -5.36 0.96 -11.44
CA ASP A 146 -6.79 1.05 -11.10
C ASP A 146 -7.26 2.47 -10.79
N LEU A 147 -6.37 3.45 -10.83
CA LEU A 147 -6.68 4.87 -10.73
C LEU A 147 -7.17 5.39 -12.08
N THR A 148 -8.20 6.23 -12.06
CA THR A 148 -8.69 6.95 -13.23
C THR A 148 -7.88 8.24 -13.45
N GLU A 149 -7.97 8.83 -14.65
CA GLU A 149 -7.39 10.16 -14.92
C GLU A 149 -7.81 11.19 -13.87
N LYS A 150 -9.09 11.18 -13.51
CA LYS A 150 -9.59 12.06 -12.44
C LYS A 150 -8.97 11.78 -11.08
N ASP A 151 -8.70 10.53 -10.72
CA ASP A 151 -8.03 10.19 -9.46
C ASP A 151 -6.60 10.75 -9.47
N TYR A 152 -5.87 10.61 -10.57
CA TYR A 152 -4.53 11.18 -10.72
C TYR A 152 -4.55 12.70 -10.60
N GLU A 153 -5.46 13.40 -11.31
CA GLU A 153 -5.61 14.85 -11.21
C GLU A 153 -5.90 15.29 -9.77
N ASP A 154 -6.88 14.65 -9.12
CA ASP A 154 -7.27 14.99 -7.75
C ASP A 154 -6.13 14.76 -6.74
N ILE A 155 -5.38 13.65 -6.87
CA ILE A 155 -4.24 13.32 -6.01
C ILE A 155 -3.07 14.29 -6.24
N PHE A 156 -2.70 14.54 -7.50
CA PHE A 156 -1.48 15.29 -7.78
C PHE A 156 -1.65 16.79 -7.61
N VAL A 157 -2.84 17.33 -7.91
CA VAL A 157 -3.11 18.77 -7.85
C VAL A 157 -3.63 19.21 -6.48
N LYS A 158 -4.44 18.36 -5.81
CA LYS A 158 -5.16 18.77 -4.59
C LYS A 158 -4.53 18.23 -3.31
N THR A 159 -3.47 17.45 -3.39
CA THR A 159 -2.72 16.93 -2.23
C THR A 159 -1.23 17.10 -2.42
N ASN A 160 -0.50 17.08 -1.30
CA ASN A 160 0.97 16.99 -1.28
C ASN A 160 1.41 15.60 -0.76
N VAL A 161 0.56 14.58 -0.87
CA VAL A 161 0.91 13.23 -0.43
C VAL A 161 2.21 12.77 -1.06
N MET A 162 3.07 12.16 -0.26
CA MET A 162 4.29 11.53 -0.76
C MET A 162 3.95 10.24 -1.49
N LEU A 163 4.70 9.93 -2.53
CA LEU A 163 4.42 8.85 -3.47
C LEU A 163 5.57 7.84 -3.50
N ALA A 164 5.25 6.57 -3.70
CA ALA A 164 6.23 5.52 -4.00
C ALA A 164 5.93 4.89 -5.36
N VAL A 165 6.92 4.83 -6.23
CA VAL A 165 6.83 4.20 -7.56
C VAL A 165 7.29 2.76 -7.43
N ASN A 166 6.38 1.80 -7.48
CA ASN A 166 6.65 0.40 -7.21
C ASN A 166 6.32 -0.52 -8.40
N SER A 167 7.03 -1.64 -8.49
CA SER A 167 6.77 -2.68 -9.49
C SER A 167 5.68 -3.65 -9.08
N ASP A 168 5.48 -3.87 -7.78
CA ASP A 168 4.62 -4.93 -7.24
C ASP A 168 4.93 -6.30 -7.91
N ALA A 169 6.21 -6.65 -7.92
CA ALA A 169 6.73 -7.79 -8.66
C ALA A 169 6.33 -9.11 -8.02
N HIS A 170 5.71 -10.00 -8.81
CA HIS A 170 5.35 -11.38 -8.43
C HIS A 170 6.18 -12.42 -9.20
N SER A 171 7.19 -11.98 -9.93
CA SER A 171 8.17 -12.82 -10.61
C SER A 171 9.51 -12.09 -10.73
N LEU A 172 10.59 -12.83 -10.87
CA LEU A 172 11.93 -12.25 -11.01
C LEU A 172 12.03 -11.28 -12.20
N ALA A 173 11.34 -11.57 -13.30
CA ALA A 173 11.34 -10.74 -14.51
C ALA A 173 10.69 -9.35 -14.29
N ASN A 174 9.86 -9.21 -13.26
CA ASN A 174 9.13 -7.97 -12.98
C ASN A 174 9.78 -7.13 -11.86
N ILE A 175 10.85 -7.64 -11.21
CA ILE A 175 11.55 -6.88 -10.19
C ILE A 175 12.11 -5.59 -10.79
N GLY A 176 11.76 -4.44 -10.19
CA GLY A 176 12.21 -3.13 -10.67
C GLY A 176 11.48 -2.61 -11.92
N ASN A 177 10.52 -3.37 -12.49
CA ASN A 177 9.72 -2.90 -13.62
C ASN A 177 8.68 -1.88 -13.15
N ALA A 178 9.06 -0.62 -13.12
CA ALA A 178 8.23 0.51 -12.67
C ALA A 178 7.83 1.46 -13.82
N GLU A 179 7.93 1.02 -15.07
CA GLU A 179 7.78 1.89 -16.25
C GLU A 179 6.40 2.56 -16.30
N LYS A 180 5.31 1.80 -16.11
CA LYS A 180 3.96 2.39 -16.14
C LYS A 180 3.75 3.48 -15.09
N ALA A 181 4.25 3.28 -13.88
CA ALA A 181 4.16 4.29 -12.83
C ALA A 181 5.05 5.51 -13.15
N LYS A 182 6.21 5.30 -13.75
CA LYS A 182 7.07 6.39 -14.24
C LYS A 182 6.41 7.18 -15.37
N ASP A 183 5.72 6.50 -16.28
CA ASP A 183 4.97 7.16 -17.36
C ASP A 183 3.90 8.09 -16.79
N VAL A 184 3.13 7.64 -15.79
CA VAL A 184 2.15 8.47 -15.08
C VAL A 184 2.82 9.68 -14.43
N VAL A 185 3.93 9.49 -13.70
CA VAL A 185 4.68 10.59 -13.08
C VAL A 185 5.10 11.63 -14.12
N LYS A 186 5.57 11.19 -15.28
CA LYS A 186 6.01 12.05 -16.37
C LYS A 186 4.83 12.74 -17.06
N GLU A 187 3.76 12.02 -17.34
CA GLU A 187 2.57 12.54 -18.01
C GLU A 187 1.91 13.67 -17.23
N TYR A 188 1.79 13.50 -15.91
CA TYR A 188 1.16 14.49 -15.02
C TYR A 188 2.15 15.52 -14.45
N GLY A 189 3.45 15.45 -14.80
CA GLY A 189 4.46 16.39 -14.34
C GLY A 189 4.62 16.41 -12.81
N VAL A 190 4.52 15.24 -12.17
CA VAL A 190 4.64 15.14 -10.71
C VAL A 190 6.03 15.57 -10.25
N ASP A 191 6.10 16.45 -9.25
CA ASP A 191 7.39 16.89 -8.67
C ASP A 191 8.17 15.66 -8.16
N PRO A 192 9.39 15.41 -8.68
CA PRO A 192 10.24 14.31 -8.23
C PRO A 192 10.50 14.31 -6.71
N LYS A 193 10.43 15.45 -6.05
CA LYS A 193 10.56 15.58 -4.60
C LYS A 193 9.44 14.91 -3.82
N ARG A 194 8.33 14.62 -4.47
CA ARG A 194 7.22 13.86 -3.86
C ARG A 194 7.42 12.35 -3.93
N ILE A 195 8.43 11.84 -4.66
CA ILE A 195 8.64 10.41 -4.88
C ILE A 195 9.74 9.93 -3.95
N VAL A 196 9.36 9.19 -2.90
CA VAL A 196 10.25 8.82 -1.79
C VAL A 196 11.32 7.79 -2.15
N ASN A 197 11.12 7.01 -3.19
CA ASN A 197 12.05 5.96 -3.61
C ASN A 197 12.83 6.31 -4.89
N THR A 198 13.17 7.59 -5.03
CA THR A 198 14.11 8.09 -6.04
C THR A 198 15.37 8.65 -5.35
N ALA A 199 16.49 8.62 -6.06
CA ALA A 199 17.81 9.02 -5.54
C ALA A 199 17.93 10.49 -5.06
N SER A 200 16.86 11.27 -5.09
CA SER A 200 16.89 12.70 -4.79
C SER A 200 16.19 13.10 -3.49
N VAL A 201 15.54 12.17 -2.80
CA VAL A 201 14.69 12.48 -1.64
C VAL A 201 15.02 11.57 -0.46
N GLY A 202 15.59 12.15 0.59
CA GLY A 202 15.62 11.47 1.88
C GLY A 202 14.22 11.45 2.48
N PHE A 203 13.75 10.30 2.95
CA PHE A 203 12.42 10.15 3.53
C PHE A 203 12.45 9.25 4.77
N ARG A 204 11.75 9.68 5.83
CA ARG A 204 11.56 8.87 7.03
C ARG A 204 10.16 8.31 7.06
N PHE A 205 10.05 7.00 7.02
CA PHE A 205 8.80 6.25 7.14
C PHE A 205 8.26 6.27 8.58
N ARG A 206 6.99 5.96 8.73
CA ARG A 206 6.31 5.91 10.04
C ARG A 206 6.83 4.79 10.93
N SER A 207 7.33 3.70 10.36
CA SER A 207 8.08 2.62 11.04
C SER A 207 9.38 3.12 11.68
N GLY A 208 9.87 4.29 11.25
CA GLY A 208 11.13 4.88 11.71
C GLY A 208 12.31 4.64 10.76
N TYR A 209 12.15 3.81 9.74
CA TYR A 209 13.17 3.62 8.70
C TYR A 209 13.38 4.92 7.90
N THR A 210 14.62 5.22 7.56
CA THR A 210 14.99 6.42 6.80
C THR A 210 15.75 6.02 5.54
N ILE A 211 15.25 6.45 4.39
CA ILE A 211 16.00 6.43 3.13
C ILE A 211 16.88 7.70 3.12
N SER A 212 18.18 7.51 2.99
CA SER A 212 19.17 8.55 2.76
C SER A 212 20.03 8.16 1.56
N TYR A 213 20.32 9.12 0.68
CA TYR A 213 21.14 8.93 -0.52
C TYR A 213 22.42 9.73 -0.41
#